data_30825e2b884ad03f598096751a8fc59f
#
_entry.id   30825e2b884ad03f598096751a8fc59f
#
_cell.length_a   1.000
_cell.length_b   1.000
_cell.length_c   1.000
_cell.angle_alpha   90.00
_cell.angle_beta   90.00
_cell.angle_gamma   90.00
#
_symmetry.space_group_name_H-M   'P 1'
#
loop_
_entity.id
_entity.type
_entity.pdbx_description
1 polymer ?
#
loop_
_entity_poly.entity_id
_entity_poly.type
_entity_poly.pdbx_seq_one_letter_code
_entity_poly.pdbx_strand_id
1 'polypeptide(L)'
;EKFELPAGDAECEVALTLNHPTLWQVRDKGEPFRYTAEIEFLGNRFTRKFGVRKVAVNQAKHPVEGRYFILEINNEPVFCKGGNFVPADFYYSEVDGARCRELVRLAAEANFNLLRIWGGGIYATEEFCEACDEAGILIWHDFIFACSKYPGEDEAFCRAVREEGLSVVRALNHHPSLAVWCGNNELDIGNLEWPGYRDCHVGWTDHHIFHHLLAKVVRDEAPQTFYWASSPSSPAPRSSWSPTPSSRRPTCSTSCTRCWRRGSRSSATSSPTPPSP
;
A
#
# COMPACT_ATOMS: atom_id res chain seq x y z
N GLU A 1 -17.11 26.57 -11.58
CA GLU A 1 -17.32 26.31 -13.01
C GLU A 1 -18.55 25.38 -13.18
N LYS A 2 -19.27 25.54 -14.28
CA LYS A 2 -20.40 24.68 -14.60
C LYS A 2 -20.05 23.83 -15.83
N PHE A 3 -20.38 22.56 -15.79
CA PHE A 3 -20.11 21.60 -16.86
C PHE A 3 -21.39 20.91 -17.28
N GLU A 4 -21.56 20.68 -18.58
CA GLU A 4 -22.60 19.82 -19.11
C GLU A 4 -21.96 18.47 -19.49
N LEU A 5 -22.47 17.38 -18.88
CA LEU A 5 -22.04 16.04 -19.22
C LEU A 5 -22.90 15.48 -20.34
N PRO A 6 -22.32 14.74 -21.29
CA PRO A 6 -23.10 14.01 -22.28
C PRO A 6 -24.00 12.96 -21.62
N ALA A 7 -25.09 12.60 -22.27
CA ALA A 7 -25.98 11.55 -21.81
C ALA A 7 -25.26 10.18 -21.85
N GLY A 8 -25.37 9.39 -20.78
CA GLY A 8 -24.73 8.11 -20.61
C GLY A 8 -23.64 8.15 -19.54
N ASP A 9 -22.84 7.08 -19.43
CA ASP A 9 -21.68 7.04 -18.55
C ASP A 9 -20.56 7.90 -19.15
N ALA A 10 -20.22 8.98 -18.46
CA ALA A 10 -19.16 9.89 -18.90
C ALA A 10 -18.26 10.27 -17.71
N GLU A 11 -16.98 10.33 -17.97
CA GLU A 11 -16.01 10.93 -17.04
C GLU A 11 -15.76 12.39 -17.43
N CYS A 12 -15.73 13.27 -16.45
CA CYS A 12 -15.39 14.68 -16.65
C CYS A 12 -14.23 15.03 -15.71
N GLU A 13 -13.14 15.53 -16.30
CA GLU A 13 -12.01 16.03 -15.54
C GLU A 13 -12.14 17.54 -15.35
N VAL A 14 -12.04 17.99 -14.09
CA VAL A 14 -12.11 19.40 -13.72
C VAL A 14 -10.79 19.81 -13.09
N ALA A 15 -10.07 20.72 -13.74
CA ALA A 15 -8.83 21.28 -13.23
C ALA A 15 -9.08 22.55 -12.43
N LEU A 16 -8.63 22.56 -11.18
CA LEU A 16 -8.64 23.76 -10.33
C LEU A 16 -7.21 24.27 -10.15
N THR A 17 -6.99 25.57 -10.34
CA THR A 17 -5.70 26.21 -10.12
C THR A 17 -5.72 27.02 -8.84
N LEU A 18 -4.82 26.72 -7.92
CA LEU A 18 -4.58 27.50 -6.71
C LEU A 18 -3.31 28.33 -6.90
N ASN A 19 -3.44 29.65 -6.84
CA ASN A 19 -2.29 30.56 -6.90
C ASN A 19 -1.70 30.73 -5.50
N HIS A 20 -0.40 30.47 -5.34
CA HIS A 20 0.33 30.55 -4.07
C HIS A 20 -0.36 29.79 -2.92
N PRO A 21 -0.60 28.48 -3.06
CA PRO A 21 -1.34 27.73 -2.05
C PRO A 21 -0.57 27.64 -0.73
N THR A 22 -1.31 27.65 0.38
CA THR A 22 -0.78 27.24 1.68
C THR A 22 -0.52 25.75 1.62
N LEU A 23 0.70 25.33 1.93
CA LEU A 23 1.11 23.93 1.84
C LEU A 23 0.72 23.18 3.10
N TRP A 24 0.28 21.94 2.93
CA TRP A 24 0.17 20.98 4.01
C TRP A 24 1.56 20.59 4.51
N GLN A 25 1.77 20.59 5.82
CA GLN A 25 3.06 20.27 6.43
C GLN A 25 2.97 19.07 7.35
N VAL A 26 4.10 18.35 7.47
CA VAL A 26 4.29 17.37 8.54
C VAL A 26 4.29 18.12 9.89
N ARG A 27 3.70 17.52 10.91
CA ARG A 27 3.43 18.12 12.23
C ARG A 27 4.63 18.79 12.93
N ASP A 28 5.85 18.33 12.68
CA ASP A 28 7.08 18.92 13.24
C ASP A 28 7.77 19.92 12.30
N LYS A 29 7.12 20.25 11.18
CA LYS A 29 7.58 21.24 10.20
C LYS A 29 6.62 22.41 10.03
N GLY A 30 5.37 22.29 10.44
CA GLY A 30 4.37 23.34 10.31
C GLY A 30 2.95 22.84 10.46
N GLU A 31 2.01 23.65 10.01
CA GLU A 31 0.57 23.35 10.09
C GLU A 31 0.15 22.36 8.98
N PRO A 32 -0.59 21.30 9.29
CA PRO A 32 -1.16 20.39 8.31
C PRO A 32 -2.41 21.00 7.64
N PHE A 33 -2.20 22.10 6.90
CA PHE A 33 -3.28 22.88 6.29
C PHE A 33 -4.00 22.11 5.19
N ARG A 34 -5.33 22.16 5.20
CA ARG A 34 -6.17 21.51 4.19
C ARG A 34 -7.19 22.46 3.60
N TYR A 35 -7.40 22.35 2.31
CA TYR A 35 -8.48 22.99 1.58
C TYR A 35 -9.73 22.11 1.60
N THR A 36 -10.88 22.74 1.36
CA THR A 36 -12.15 22.04 1.16
C THR A 36 -12.61 22.26 -0.29
N ALA A 37 -12.82 21.18 -1.02
CA ALA A 37 -13.49 21.19 -2.31
C ALA A 37 -14.96 20.83 -2.11
N GLU A 38 -15.85 21.65 -2.63
CA GLU A 38 -17.28 21.37 -2.70
C GLU A 38 -17.66 21.09 -4.15
N ILE A 39 -18.29 19.97 -4.39
CA ILE A 39 -18.73 19.52 -5.71
C ILE A 39 -20.25 19.35 -5.64
N GLU A 40 -20.96 20.05 -6.52
CA GLU A 40 -22.41 19.87 -6.68
C GLU A 40 -22.70 19.22 -8.03
N PHE A 41 -23.37 18.09 -8.01
CA PHE A 41 -23.73 17.34 -9.20
C PHE A 41 -25.12 16.74 -9.08
N LEU A 42 -26.00 17.06 -10.02
CA LEU A 42 -27.40 16.60 -10.07
C LEU A 42 -28.16 16.81 -8.74
N GLY A 43 -27.94 17.96 -8.08
CA GLY A 43 -28.55 18.29 -6.80
C GLY A 43 -27.92 17.59 -5.58
N ASN A 44 -26.94 16.73 -5.77
CA ASN A 44 -26.14 16.16 -4.69
C ASN A 44 -24.90 17.03 -4.43
N ARG A 45 -24.56 17.20 -3.16
CA ARG A 45 -23.36 17.93 -2.74
C ARG A 45 -22.38 16.95 -2.12
N PHE A 46 -21.14 17.00 -2.61
CA PHE A 46 -20.01 16.23 -2.12
C PHE A 46 -18.94 17.21 -1.60
N THR A 47 -18.36 16.87 -0.47
CA THR A 47 -17.28 17.65 0.12
C THR A 47 -16.05 16.78 0.28
N ARG A 48 -14.90 17.28 -0.15
CA ARG A 48 -13.61 16.60 0.04
C ARG A 48 -12.58 17.59 0.60
N LYS A 49 -11.83 17.15 1.59
CA LYS A 49 -10.67 17.88 2.09
C LYS A 49 -9.41 17.36 1.39
N PHE A 50 -8.52 18.26 1.03
CA PHE A 50 -7.24 17.91 0.42
C PHE A 50 -6.15 18.87 0.86
N GLY A 51 -4.90 18.40 0.82
CA GLY A 51 -3.73 19.24 1.11
C GLY A 51 -2.82 19.35 -0.11
N VAL A 52 -2.23 20.51 -0.30
CA VAL A 52 -1.23 20.74 -1.34
C VAL A 52 0.15 20.52 -0.75
N ARG A 53 0.88 19.56 -1.29
CA ARG A 53 2.25 19.26 -0.85
C ARG A 53 3.06 18.68 -1.99
N LYS A 54 4.38 18.64 -1.84
CA LYS A 54 5.30 17.90 -2.71
C LYS A 54 5.96 16.79 -1.90
N VAL A 55 5.98 15.57 -2.44
CA VAL A 55 6.71 14.44 -1.88
C VAL A 55 7.86 14.08 -2.80
N ALA A 56 9.03 13.86 -2.23
CA ALA A 56 10.18 13.31 -2.92
C ALA A 56 10.96 12.37 -1.99
N VAL A 57 11.75 11.47 -2.57
CA VAL A 57 12.71 10.66 -1.84
C VAL A 57 14.08 10.88 -2.46
N ASN A 58 14.99 11.42 -1.68
CA ASN A 58 16.37 11.61 -2.08
C ASN A 58 17.09 10.26 -2.08
N GLN A 59 17.46 9.80 -3.26
CA GLN A 59 18.20 8.55 -3.48
C GLN A 59 19.57 8.81 -4.12
N ALA A 60 20.15 9.99 -3.89
CA ALA A 60 21.49 10.30 -4.33
C ALA A 60 22.52 9.28 -3.80
N LYS A 61 23.63 9.11 -4.52
CA LYS A 61 24.70 8.24 -4.08
C LYS A 61 25.29 8.76 -2.76
N HIS A 62 25.40 7.89 -1.75
CA HIS A 62 26.07 8.23 -0.52
C HIS A 62 27.59 8.31 -0.75
N PRO A 63 28.30 9.28 -0.15
CA PRO A 63 29.72 9.50 -0.42
C PRO A 63 30.63 8.32 0.02
N VAL A 64 30.18 7.50 0.97
CA VAL A 64 30.95 6.34 1.43
C VAL A 64 30.46 5.09 0.74
N GLU A 65 29.20 4.71 0.92
CA GLU A 65 28.63 3.48 0.36
C GLU A 65 27.11 3.61 0.19
N GLY A 66 26.55 2.94 -0.84
CA GLY A 66 25.12 2.87 -1.08
C GLY A 66 24.49 4.17 -1.57
N ARG A 67 23.25 4.37 -1.20
CA ARG A 67 22.43 5.56 -1.52
C ARG A 67 21.70 6.05 -0.30
N TYR A 68 21.39 7.34 -0.30
CA TYR A 68 20.44 7.90 0.65
C TYR A 68 19.04 7.31 0.41
N PHE A 69 18.23 7.31 1.45
CA PHE A 69 16.79 7.16 1.38
C PHE A 69 16.18 8.17 2.36
N ILE A 70 16.05 9.41 1.89
CA ILE A 70 15.60 10.53 2.71
C ILE A 70 14.27 11.03 2.14
N LEU A 71 13.21 10.90 2.92
CA LEU A 71 11.91 11.45 2.57
C LEU A 71 11.96 12.97 2.68
N GLU A 72 11.50 13.65 1.65
CA GLU A 72 11.44 15.10 1.58
C GLU A 72 9.98 15.52 1.36
N ILE A 73 9.49 16.43 2.20
CA ILE A 73 8.17 17.05 2.07
C ILE A 73 8.38 18.55 1.84
N ASN A 74 7.82 19.06 0.75
CA ASN A 74 7.96 20.46 0.34
C ASN A 74 9.42 20.90 0.19
N ASN A 75 10.28 20.00 -0.31
CA ASN A 75 11.73 20.13 -0.48
C ASN A 75 12.53 20.17 0.84
N GLU A 76 11.92 19.85 1.98
CA GLU A 76 12.61 19.74 3.26
C GLU A 76 12.75 18.27 3.69
N PRO A 77 13.93 17.84 4.14
CA PRO A 77 14.13 16.49 4.64
C PRO A 77 13.35 16.25 5.93
N VAL A 78 12.74 15.09 6.03
CA VAL A 78 11.99 14.66 7.21
C VAL A 78 12.71 13.47 7.85
N PHE A 79 13.07 13.63 9.13
CA PHE A 79 13.48 12.49 9.94
C PHE A 79 12.23 11.76 10.43
N CYS A 80 11.99 10.57 9.86
CA CYS A 80 10.80 9.77 10.13
C CYS A 80 10.86 9.15 11.53
N LYS A 81 9.90 9.51 12.37
CA LYS A 81 9.68 8.99 13.74
C LYS A 81 8.35 8.31 13.76
N GLY A 82 8.33 7.01 14.00
CA GLY A 82 7.07 6.28 13.94
C GLY A 82 7.23 4.78 14.10
N GLY A 83 6.25 4.06 13.61
CA GLY A 83 6.22 2.60 13.69
C GLY A 83 5.32 1.96 12.65
N ASN A 84 5.34 0.63 12.63
CA ASN A 84 4.39 -0.14 11.83
C ASN A 84 3.03 -0.10 12.52
N PHE A 85 2.02 0.18 11.72
CA PHE A 85 0.62 0.05 12.09
C PHE A 85 0.12 -1.29 11.53
N VAL A 86 -0.05 -2.26 12.41
CA VAL A 86 -0.80 -3.48 12.15
C VAL A 86 -2.29 -3.18 12.38
N PRO A 87 -3.24 -4.03 11.95
CA PRO A 87 -4.65 -3.81 12.23
C PRO A 87 -4.91 -3.51 13.71
N ALA A 88 -5.79 -2.54 13.96
CA ALA A 88 -6.07 -2.02 15.30
C ALA A 88 -6.76 -3.02 16.21
N ASP A 89 -7.34 -4.08 15.64
CA ASP A 89 -7.96 -5.19 16.35
C ASP A 89 -7.75 -6.50 15.57
N PHE A 90 -7.84 -7.62 16.28
CA PHE A 90 -7.82 -8.96 15.69
C PHE A 90 -9.07 -9.20 14.83
N TYR A 91 -10.20 -8.65 15.24
CA TYR A 91 -11.45 -8.65 14.49
C TYR A 91 -11.58 -7.32 13.75
N TYR A 92 -11.33 -7.31 12.44
CA TYR A 92 -11.34 -6.09 11.63
C TYR A 92 -12.68 -5.37 11.62
N SER A 93 -13.79 -6.10 11.81
CA SER A 93 -15.14 -5.54 11.93
C SER A 93 -15.35 -4.67 13.18
N GLU A 94 -14.50 -4.82 14.19
CA GLU A 94 -14.55 -4.04 15.44
C GLU A 94 -13.77 -2.73 15.36
N VAL A 95 -13.06 -2.50 14.24
CA VAL A 95 -12.29 -1.28 14.03
C VAL A 95 -13.18 -0.22 13.40
N ASP A 96 -13.63 0.72 14.19
CA ASP A 96 -14.37 1.89 13.74
C ASP A 96 -13.49 3.14 13.56
N GLY A 97 -14.08 4.19 13.01
CA GLY A 97 -13.38 5.47 12.79
C GLY A 97 -12.94 6.14 14.11
N ALA A 98 -13.68 5.96 15.21
CA ALA A 98 -13.32 6.52 16.51
C ALA A 98 -12.04 5.86 17.06
N ARG A 99 -11.93 4.54 16.91
CA ARG A 99 -10.72 3.80 17.28
C ARG A 99 -9.53 4.21 16.44
N CYS A 100 -9.71 4.37 15.14
CA CYS A 100 -8.66 4.85 14.25
C CYS A 100 -8.16 6.24 14.67
N ARG A 101 -9.06 7.18 14.91
CA ARG A 101 -8.71 8.55 15.37
C ARG A 101 -7.97 8.54 16.70
N GLU A 102 -8.39 7.70 17.64
CA GLU A 102 -7.72 7.57 18.94
C GLU A 102 -6.29 7.05 18.80
N LEU A 103 -6.05 6.05 17.96
CA LEU A 103 -4.70 5.51 17.73
C LEU A 103 -3.78 6.54 17.06
N VAL A 104 -4.30 7.31 16.10
CA VAL A 104 -3.54 8.40 15.48
C VAL A 104 -3.25 9.52 16.49
N ARG A 105 -4.21 9.86 17.37
CA ARG A 105 -4.00 10.82 18.46
C ARG A 105 -2.88 10.37 19.39
N LEU A 106 -2.88 9.10 19.81
CA LEU A 106 -1.82 8.53 20.67
C LEU A 106 -0.46 8.54 19.97
N ALA A 107 -0.41 8.23 18.67
CA ALA A 107 0.82 8.33 17.87
C ALA A 107 1.33 9.78 17.81
N ALA A 108 0.42 10.74 17.66
CA ALA A 108 0.74 12.16 17.69
C ALA A 108 1.31 12.58 19.05
N GLU A 109 0.73 12.15 20.17
CA GLU A 109 1.22 12.43 21.51
C GLU A 109 2.58 11.78 21.80
N ALA A 110 2.83 10.61 21.19
CA ALA A 110 4.15 9.97 21.22
C ALA A 110 5.19 10.61 20.28
N ASN A 111 4.87 11.76 19.68
CA ASN A 111 5.71 12.47 18.72
C ASN A 111 6.02 11.70 17.44
N PHE A 112 5.16 10.80 17.01
CA PHE A 112 5.25 10.18 15.70
C PHE A 112 4.91 11.21 14.62
N ASN A 113 5.64 11.15 13.52
CA ASN A 113 5.35 11.91 12.31
C ASN A 113 5.17 11.02 11.08
N LEU A 114 5.25 9.69 11.26
CA LEU A 114 5.00 8.69 10.23
C LEU A 114 4.41 7.42 10.83
N LEU A 115 3.42 6.84 10.15
CA LEU A 115 2.90 5.49 10.41
C LEU A 115 3.00 4.67 9.13
N ARG A 116 3.46 3.41 9.24
CA ARG A 116 3.47 2.48 8.13
C ARG A 116 2.33 1.49 8.28
N ILE A 117 1.43 1.48 7.30
CA ILE A 117 0.39 0.45 7.18
C ILE A 117 1.05 -0.80 6.61
N TRP A 118 1.09 -1.84 7.42
CA TRP A 118 1.78 -3.09 7.10
C TRP A 118 1.00 -3.94 6.09
N GLY A 119 1.68 -4.49 5.10
CA GLY A 119 1.09 -5.28 4.01
C GLY A 119 0.46 -6.63 4.40
N GLY A 120 0.65 -7.08 5.65
CA GLY A 120 -0.04 -8.25 6.20
C GLY A 120 -1.36 -7.93 6.90
N GLY A 121 -1.86 -6.70 6.78
CA GLY A 121 -3.09 -6.23 7.40
C GLY A 121 -4.22 -5.97 6.41
N ILE A 122 -4.83 -4.79 6.52
CA ILE A 122 -5.89 -4.29 5.66
C ILE A 122 -5.54 -2.89 5.18
N TYR A 123 -6.16 -2.43 4.09
CA TYR A 123 -6.03 -1.05 3.65
C TYR A 123 -6.55 -0.08 4.72
N ALA A 124 -5.88 1.06 4.85
CA ALA A 124 -6.31 2.12 5.75
C ALA A 124 -7.70 2.62 5.39
N THR A 125 -8.52 2.90 6.42
CA THR A 125 -9.83 3.50 6.21
C THR A 125 -9.72 5.00 5.94
N GLU A 126 -10.77 5.59 5.37
CA GLU A 126 -10.87 7.03 5.15
C GLU A 126 -10.65 7.80 6.47
N GLU A 127 -11.27 7.34 7.57
CA GLU A 127 -11.19 7.99 8.88
C GLU A 127 -9.77 7.95 9.45
N PHE A 128 -9.02 6.86 9.20
CA PHE A 128 -7.63 6.78 9.60
C PHE A 128 -6.78 7.78 8.81
N CYS A 129 -6.96 7.82 7.49
CA CYS A 129 -6.23 8.75 6.63
C CYS A 129 -6.57 10.21 6.95
N GLU A 130 -7.86 10.54 7.16
CA GLU A 130 -8.28 11.87 7.61
C GLU A 130 -7.64 12.27 8.93
N ALA A 131 -7.58 11.36 9.90
CA ALA A 131 -6.94 11.63 11.18
C ALA A 131 -5.43 11.91 11.02
N CYS A 132 -4.75 11.18 10.13
CA CYS A 132 -3.34 11.44 9.81
C CYS A 132 -3.16 12.78 9.10
N ASP A 133 -4.08 13.13 8.17
CA ASP A 133 -4.09 14.43 7.50
C ASP A 133 -4.20 15.59 8.50
N GLU A 134 -5.10 15.43 9.49
CA GLU A 134 -5.35 16.41 10.55
C GLU A 134 -4.16 16.54 11.50
N ALA A 135 -3.54 15.42 11.84
CA ALA A 135 -2.43 15.38 12.78
C ALA A 135 -1.07 15.72 12.13
N GLY A 136 -0.99 15.84 10.81
CA GLY A 136 0.28 16.03 10.10
C GLY A 136 1.20 14.81 10.19
N ILE A 137 0.63 13.60 10.26
CA ILE A 137 1.37 12.33 10.30
C ILE A 137 1.41 11.74 8.91
N LEU A 138 2.59 11.45 8.40
CA LEU A 138 2.79 10.80 7.11
C LEU A 138 2.34 9.34 7.15
N ILE A 139 1.85 8.85 6.02
CA ILE A 139 1.51 7.45 5.81
C ILE A 139 2.46 6.86 4.78
N TRP A 140 3.13 5.76 5.15
CA TRP A 140 3.74 4.79 4.28
C TRP A 140 2.77 3.62 4.18
N HIS A 141 2.17 3.40 3.04
CA HIS A 141 1.16 2.36 2.88
C HIS A 141 1.66 1.22 2.00
N ASP A 142 1.78 0.02 2.57
CA ASP A 142 2.02 -1.17 1.75
C ASP A 142 0.71 -1.55 1.03
N PHE A 143 0.81 -2.03 -0.22
CA PHE A 143 -0.25 -2.88 -0.76
C PHE A 143 -0.31 -4.17 0.07
N ILE A 144 -1.51 -4.80 0.12
CA ILE A 144 -1.75 -5.89 1.09
C ILE A 144 -1.14 -7.20 0.60
N PHE A 145 0.18 -7.20 0.54
CA PHE A 145 1.03 -8.33 0.21
C PHE A 145 2.17 -8.45 1.24
N ALA A 146 2.33 -9.63 1.84
CA ALA A 146 3.36 -9.85 2.85
C ALA A 146 3.83 -11.31 2.86
N CYS A 147 5.14 -11.50 3.00
CA CYS A 147 5.78 -12.75 3.38
C CYS A 147 5.25 -14.02 2.68
N SER A 148 4.82 -13.92 1.41
CA SER A 148 4.27 -15.04 0.64
C SER A 148 4.67 -14.97 -0.82
N LYS A 149 4.61 -16.09 -1.53
CA LYS A 149 4.79 -16.14 -2.99
C LYS A 149 3.46 -15.88 -3.68
N TYR A 150 3.49 -15.05 -4.71
CA TYR A 150 2.31 -14.70 -5.50
C TYR A 150 2.48 -15.12 -6.96
N PRO A 151 1.42 -15.59 -7.63
CA PRO A 151 1.49 -16.11 -8.98
C PRO A 151 1.54 -14.97 -10.02
N GLY A 152 2.69 -14.34 -10.16
CA GLY A 152 2.88 -13.23 -11.11
C GLY A 152 2.82 -13.64 -12.58
N GLU A 153 2.85 -14.93 -12.88
CA GLU A 153 2.61 -15.54 -14.19
C GLU A 153 1.14 -15.75 -14.52
N ASP A 154 0.25 -15.70 -13.51
CA ASP A 154 -1.19 -15.85 -13.71
C ASP A 154 -1.80 -14.51 -14.13
N GLU A 155 -2.25 -14.42 -15.38
CA GLU A 155 -2.84 -13.20 -15.92
C GLU A 155 -4.15 -12.82 -15.23
N ALA A 156 -4.95 -13.78 -14.76
CA ALA A 156 -6.20 -13.49 -14.06
C ALA A 156 -5.91 -12.88 -12.68
N PHE A 157 -4.93 -13.44 -11.98
CA PHE A 157 -4.45 -12.87 -10.71
C PHE A 157 -3.87 -11.46 -10.91
N CYS A 158 -3.01 -11.27 -11.91
CA CYS A 158 -2.44 -9.95 -12.21
C CYS A 158 -3.51 -8.91 -12.57
N ARG A 159 -4.58 -9.30 -13.29
CA ARG A 159 -5.72 -8.40 -13.55
C ARG A 159 -6.43 -8.01 -12.26
N ALA A 160 -6.73 -8.97 -11.39
CA ALA A 160 -7.37 -8.71 -10.09
C ALA A 160 -6.51 -7.76 -9.23
N VAL A 161 -5.19 -8.01 -9.15
CA VAL A 161 -4.25 -7.11 -8.44
C VAL A 161 -4.25 -5.71 -9.03
N ARG A 162 -4.31 -5.59 -10.35
CA ARG A 162 -4.37 -4.29 -11.01
C ARG A 162 -5.67 -3.55 -10.68
N GLU A 163 -6.80 -4.22 -10.73
CA GLU A 163 -8.11 -3.64 -10.42
C GLU A 163 -8.19 -3.20 -8.96
N GLU A 164 -7.73 -4.02 -8.03
CA GLU A 164 -7.61 -3.67 -6.61
C GLU A 164 -6.70 -2.47 -6.41
N GLY A 165 -5.50 -2.50 -7.01
CA GLY A 165 -4.54 -1.39 -6.95
C GLY A 165 -5.11 -0.07 -7.48
N LEU A 166 -5.83 -0.10 -8.61
CA LEU A 166 -6.52 1.07 -9.15
C LEU A 166 -7.57 1.60 -8.17
N SER A 167 -8.40 0.71 -7.64
CA SER A 167 -9.47 1.08 -6.72
C SER A 167 -8.94 1.76 -5.46
N VAL A 168 -7.95 1.16 -4.80
CA VAL A 168 -7.44 1.70 -3.53
C VAL A 168 -6.60 2.97 -3.73
N VAL A 169 -5.80 3.05 -4.80
CA VAL A 169 -5.02 4.26 -5.10
C VAL A 169 -5.96 5.43 -5.39
N ARG A 170 -6.99 5.23 -6.20
CA ARG A 170 -8.00 6.28 -6.50
C ARG A 170 -8.77 6.71 -5.26
N ALA A 171 -9.08 5.77 -4.36
CA ALA A 171 -9.78 6.08 -3.12
C ALA A 171 -8.95 6.95 -2.17
N LEU A 172 -7.63 6.70 -2.07
CA LEU A 172 -6.78 7.29 -1.04
C LEU A 172 -5.82 8.40 -1.53
N ASN A 173 -5.66 8.61 -2.84
CA ASN A 173 -4.65 9.51 -3.39
C ASN A 173 -4.86 11.00 -3.07
N HIS A 174 -6.05 11.39 -2.61
CA HIS A 174 -6.35 12.76 -2.21
C HIS A 174 -5.84 13.13 -0.82
N HIS A 175 -5.44 12.16 0.00
CA HIS A 175 -4.90 12.38 1.33
C HIS A 175 -3.47 12.93 1.27
N PRO A 176 -3.21 14.13 1.80
CA PRO A 176 -1.86 14.69 1.78
C PRO A 176 -0.88 13.93 2.68
N SER A 177 -1.36 13.24 3.71
CA SER A 177 -0.55 12.37 4.58
C SER A 177 0.06 11.19 3.83
N LEU A 178 -0.59 10.67 2.79
CA LEU A 178 -0.10 9.52 2.03
C LEU A 178 1.14 9.88 1.21
N ALA A 179 2.31 9.58 1.74
CA ALA A 179 3.60 9.94 1.14
C ALA A 179 4.23 8.82 0.31
N VAL A 180 4.04 7.57 0.72
CA VAL A 180 4.67 6.41 0.08
C VAL A 180 3.67 5.30 -0.12
N TRP A 181 3.57 4.81 -1.35
CA TRP A 181 3.03 3.49 -1.64
C TRP A 181 4.16 2.47 -1.71
N CYS A 182 4.02 1.35 -1.02
CA CYS A 182 4.98 0.26 -1.05
C CYS A 182 4.33 -1.02 -1.61
N GLY A 183 5.00 -1.68 -2.54
CA GLY A 183 4.44 -2.83 -3.22
C GLY A 183 4.16 -4.02 -2.30
N ASN A 184 5.03 -4.26 -1.31
CA ASN A 184 4.87 -5.40 -0.40
C ASN A 184 5.76 -5.30 0.84
N ASN A 185 5.46 -6.17 1.81
CA ASN A 185 6.32 -6.45 2.95
C ASN A 185 7.18 -7.68 2.69
N GLU A 186 8.50 -7.51 2.64
CA GLU A 186 9.57 -8.51 2.72
C GLU A 186 9.68 -9.53 1.58
N LEU A 187 9.01 -9.35 0.43
CA LEU A 187 9.13 -10.33 -0.65
C LEU A 187 10.51 -10.33 -1.31
N ASP A 188 11.09 -9.14 -1.54
CA ASP A 188 12.42 -9.04 -2.15
C ASP A 188 13.48 -9.70 -1.27
N ILE A 189 13.49 -9.38 0.04
CA ILE A 189 14.44 -9.98 0.97
C ILE A 189 14.17 -11.47 1.19
N GLY A 190 12.90 -11.87 1.23
CA GLY A 190 12.51 -13.29 1.31
C GLY A 190 13.05 -14.09 0.13
N ASN A 191 12.95 -13.54 -1.08
CA ASN A 191 13.49 -14.16 -2.31
C ASN A 191 15.03 -14.29 -2.28
N LEU A 192 15.71 -13.37 -1.61
CA LEU A 192 17.18 -13.36 -1.53
C LEU A 192 17.71 -14.24 -0.40
N GLU A 193 17.11 -14.19 0.78
CA GLU A 193 17.74 -14.64 2.01
C GLU A 193 17.04 -15.81 2.69
N TRP A 194 15.71 -16.00 2.49
CA TRP A 194 15.01 -17.05 3.19
C TRP A 194 15.11 -18.40 2.46
N PRO A 195 15.75 -19.44 3.05
CA PRO A 195 16.03 -20.68 2.34
C PRO A 195 14.78 -21.35 1.77
N GLY A 196 13.72 -21.51 2.56
CA GLY A 196 12.48 -22.13 2.11
C GLY A 196 11.69 -21.31 1.08
N TYR A 197 11.96 -20.02 0.99
CA TYR A 197 11.35 -19.09 0.05
C TYR A 197 12.08 -19.06 -1.29
N ARG A 198 13.41 -19.02 -1.23
CA ARG A 198 14.30 -19.06 -2.40
C ARG A 198 14.20 -20.39 -3.13
N ASP A 199 14.10 -21.48 -2.40
CA ASP A 199 14.11 -22.85 -2.93
C ASP A 199 12.70 -23.30 -3.43
N CYS A 200 11.69 -22.45 -3.25
CA CYS A 200 10.37 -22.68 -3.83
C CYS A 200 10.47 -22.52 -5.35
N HIS A 201 10.07 -23.58 -6.09
CA HIS A 201 10.18 -23.65 -7.56
C HIS A 201 9.32 -22.66 -8.34
N VAL A 202 8.49 -21.87 -7.67
CA VAL A 202 7.79 -20.72 -8.23
C VAL A 202 8.80 -19.59 -8.28
N GLY A 203 9.44 -19.38 -9.42
CA GLY A 203 10.48 -18.35 -9.60
C GLY A 203 10.09 -16.96 -9.06
N TRP A 204 10.82 -15.94 -9.41
CA TRP A 204 10.51 -14.54 -9.04
C TRP A 204 9.38 -13.94 -9.90
N THR A 205 8.34 -14.72 -10.17
CA THR A 205 7.22 -14.28 -11.01
C THR A 205 6.45 -13.13 -10.38
N ASP A 206 6.38 -13.10 -9.05
CA ASP A 206 5.80 -12.02 -8.26
C ASP A 206 6.53 -10.67 -8.39
N HIS A 207 7.81 -10.67 -8.80
CA HIS A 207 8.58 -9.46 -9.08
C HIS A 207 7.86 -8.56 -10.10
N HIS A 208 7.21 -9.14 -11.11
CA HIS A 208 6.43 -8.39 -12.10
C HIS A 208 5.30 -7.57 -11.46
N ILE A 209 4.61 -8.12 -10.47
CA ILE A 209 3.52 -7.46 -9.76
C ILE A 209 4.02 -6.17 -9.10
N PHE A 210 5.11 -6.28 -8.33
CA PHE A 210 5.58 -5.20 -7.47
C PHE A 210 6.48 -4.20 -8.18
N HIS A 211 7.34 -4.66 -9.07
CA HIS A 211 8.28 -3.77 -9.75
C HIS A 211 7.75 -3.16 -11.04
N HIS A 212 6.65 -3.68 -11.59
CA HIS A 212 6.10 -3.19 -12.86
C HIS A 212 4.62 -2.83 -12.77
N LEU A 213 3.75 -3.77 -12.37
CA LEU A 213 2.30 -3.58 -12.43
C LEU A 213 1.83 -2.52 -11.44
N LEU A 214 2.07 -2.70 -10.13
CA LEU A 214 1.68 -1.73 -9.10
C LEU A 214 2.46 -0.43 -9.21
N ALA A 215 3.74 -0.48 -9.58
CA ALA A 215 4.52 0.70 -9.89
C ALA A 215 3.89 1.54 -11.01
N LYS A 216 3.33 0.88 -12.05
CA LYS A 216 2.60 1.57 -13.13
C LYS A 216 1.30 2.17 -12.62
N VAL A 217 0.53 1.43 -11.82
CA VAL A 217 -0.73 1.92 -11.25
C VAL A 217 -0.50 3.20 -10.45
N VAL A 218 0.47 3.20 -9.52
CA VAL A 218 0.75 4.40 -8.71
C VAL A 218 1.28 5.55 -9.56
N ARG A 219 2.16 5.30 -10.52
CA ARG A 219 2.66 6.35 -11.40
C ARG A 219 1.56 7.02 -12.23
N ASP A 220 0.60 6.23 -12.70
CA ASP A 220 -0.46 6.73 -13.58
C ASP A 220 -1.58 7.43 -12.79
N GLU A 221 -1.95 6.93 -11.59
CA GLU A 221 -3.09 7.41 -10.81
C GLU A 221 -2.70 8.36 -9.67
N ALA A 222 -1.48 8.27 -9.15
CA ALA A 222 -0.99 9.08 -8.03
C ALA A 222 0.47 9.57 -8.25
N PRO A 223 0.76 10.28 -9.34
CA PRO A 223 2.14 10.71 -9.68
C PRO A 223 2.79 11.61 -8.63
N GLN A 224 2.01 12.19 -7.73
CA GLN A 224 2.46 13.01 -6.62
C GLN A 224 2.92 12.20 -5.40
N THR A 225 2.79 10.87 -5.42
CA THR A 225 3.14 9.98 -4.31
C THR A 225 4.31 9.08 -4.73
N PHE A 226 5.26 8.89 -3.82
CA PHE A 226 6.41 8.05 -4.11
C PHE A 226 6.03 6.55 -4.05
N TYR A 227 6.57 5.77 -4.98
CA TYR A 227 6.39 4.32 -4.98
C TYR A 227 7.70 3.59 -4.65
N TRP A 228 7.63 2.61 -3.75
CA TRP A 228 8.71 1.71 -3.39
C TRP A 228 8.29 0.25 -3.55
N ALA A 229 9.04 -0.55 -4.29
CA ALA A 229 8.57 -1.87 -4.72
C ALA A 229 8.44 -2.90 -3.60
N SER A 230 9.31 -2.87 -2.60
CA SER A 230 9.33 -3.83 -1.48
C SER A 230 10.03 -3.22 -0.27
N SER A 231 9.68 -3.61 0.94
CA SER A 231 10.32 -3.12 2.16
C SER A 231 10.72 -4.29 3.08
N PRO A 232 12.03 -4.53 3.28
CA PRO A 232 13.15 -3.81 2.68
C PRO A 232 13.39 -4.20 1.23
N SER A 233 13.96 -3.29 0.46
CA SER A 233 14.49 -3.54 -0.87
C SER A 233 15.76 -2.69 -1.06
N SER A 234 16.72 -3.21 -1.81
CA SER A 234 17.85 -2.42 -2.25
C SER A 234 17.75 -2.28 -3.78
N PRO A 235 17.98 -1.09 -4.34
CA PRO A 235 18.12 -0.97 -5.78
C PRO A 235 19.40 -1.71 -6.19
N ALA A 236 19.27 -3.02 -6.45
CA ALA A 236 20.37 -3.79 -7.03
C ALA A 236 20.79 -3.14 -8.36
N PRO A 237 22.09 -3.13 -8.70
CA PRO A 237 22.51 -2.71 -10.02
C PRO A 237 21.75 -3.53 -11.06
N ARG A 238 21.13 -2.88 -12.04
CA ARG A 238 20.30 -3.53 -13.08
C ARG A 238 20.99 -4.69 -13.80
N SER A 239 22.32 -4.78 -13.73
CA SER A 239 23.15 -5.84 -14.32
C SER A 239 23.11 -7.18 -13.57
N SER A 240 22.60 -7.24 -12.33
CA SER A 240 22.53 -8.49 -11.56
C SER A 240 21.17 -9.20 -11.64
N TRP A 241 20.20 -8.61 -12.33
CA TRP A 241 18.81 -9.07 -12.40
C TRP A 241 18.43 -9.68 -13.77
N SER A 242 19.38 -10.08 -14.58
CA SER A 242 19.09 -10.86 -15.77
C SER A 242 18.68 -12.26 -15.31
N PRO A 243 17.44 -12.71 -15.59
CA PRO A 243 17.12 -14.12 -15.42
C PRO A 243 18.02 -14.87 -16.40
N THR A 244 18.99 -15.61 -15.90
CA THR A 244 19.66 -16.64 -16.72
C THR A 244 18.58 -17.63 -17.12
N PRO A 245 18.30 -17.84 -18.40
CA PRO A 245 17.44 -18.92 -18.82
C PRO A 245 18.13 -20.22 -18.39
N SER A 246 17.69 -20.82 -17.28
CA SER A 246 18.12 -22.18 -16.97
C SER A 246 17.52 -23.09 -18.04
N SER A 247 18.34 -23.50 -18.98
CA SER A 247 18.04 -24.48 -20.02
C SER A 247 17.90 -25.91 -19.50
N ARG A 248 17.35 -26.07 -18.30
CA ARG A 248 16.96 -27.39 -17.78
C ARG A 248 15.57 -27.26 -17.18
N ARG A 249 14.56 -27.76 -17.89
CA ARG A 249 13.29 -28.14 -17.27
C ARG A 249 13.60 -29.20 -16.20
N PRO A 250 13.37 -28.95 -14.90
CA PRO A 250 13.41 -30.03 -13.94
C PRO A 250 12.20 -30.94 -14.22
N THR A 251 12.45 -32.18 -14.50
CA THR A 251 11.40 -33.21 -14.50
C THR A 251 10.84 -33.32 -13.09
N CYS A 252 9.59 -32.93 -12.93
CA CYS A 252 8.86 -33.03 -11.68
C CYS A 252 8.81 -34.53 -11.26
N SER A 253 9.63 -34.91 -10.27
CA SER A 253 9.47 -36.16 -9.58
C SER A 253 8.24 -36.09 -8.68
N THR A 254 7.39 -37.09 -8.75
CA THR A 254 6.06 -37.24 -8.16
C THR A 254 5.98 -37.28 -6.62
N SER A 255 6.89 -36.60 -5.90
CA SER A 255 6.92 -36.61 -4.44
C SER A 255 6.36 -35.34 -3.74
N CYS A 256 5.93 -34.32 -4.48
CA CYS A 256 5.41 -33.07 -3.91
C CYS A 256 3.90 -33.05 -3.68
N THR A 257 3.18 -34.16 -3.95
CA THR A 257 1.73 -34.28 -3.69
C THR A 257 1.36 -34.52 -2.22
N ARG A 258 2.31 -34.55 -1.30
CA ARG A 258 2.04 -34.84 0.13
C ARG A 258 1.82 -33.60 1.03
N CYS A 259 2.10 -32.41 0.59
CA CYS A 259 1.92 -31.23 1.45
C CYS A 259 0.51 -30.61 1.38
N TRP A 260 -0.29 -30.88 0.35
CA TRP A 260 -1.62 -30.28 0.18
C TRP A 260 -2.82 -31.20 0.51
N ARG A 261 -2.58 -32.44 1.01
CA ARG A 261 -3.65 -33.38 1.35
C ARG A 261 -3.77 -33.69 2.85
N ARG A 262 -3.47 -32.78 3.75
CA ARG A 262 -3.79 -32.96 5.19
C ARG A 262 -4.75 -31.85 5.68
N GLY A 263 -5.89 -31.72 5.04
CA GLY A 263 -6.90 -30.75 5.44
C GLY A 263 -8.32 -31.11 5.05
N SER A 264 -8.64 -32.38 4.82
CA SER A 264 -10.05 -32.80 4.65
C SER A 264 -10.21 -34.30 4.83
N ARG A 265 -10.25 -34.74 6.05
CA ARG A 265 -11.00 -35.92 6.53
C ARG A 265 -11.12 -35.79 8.06
N SER A 266 -12.18 -35.23 8.55
CA SER A 266 -12.74 -35.55 9.84
C SER A 266 -14.08 -36.24 9.60
N SER A 267 -14.07 -37.49 10.00
CA SER A 267 -15.13 -38.45 10.12
C SER A 267 -16.40 -37.89 10.75
N ALA A 268 -17.51 -38.20 10.09
CA ALA A 268 -18.81 -38.20 10.73
C ALA A 268 -18.81 -39.24 11.87
N THR A 269 -19.08 -38.82 13.07
CA THR A 269 -19.54 -39.69 14.15
C THR A 269 -20.86 -39.13 14.68
N SER A 270 -21.81 -40.03 14.63
CA SER A 270 -23.18 -40.00 15.14
C SER A 270 -23.36 -39.36 16.50
N SER A 271 -24.33 -38.46 16.57
CA SER A 271 -24.95 -37.96 17.80
C SER A 271 -25.79 -39.04 18.49
N PRO A 272 -25.76 -39.16 19.83
CA PRO A 272 -26.80 -39.85 20.58
C PRO A 272 -27.89 -38.86 20.99
N THR A 273 -29.14 -39.28 20.77
CA THR A 273 -30.41 -38.72 21.23
C THR A 273 -30.46 -38.59 22.77
N PRO A 274 -31.07 -37.53 23.33
CA PRO A 274 -31.35 -37.45 24.77
C PRO A 274 -32.65 -38.18 25.12
N PRO A 275 -32.79 -38.73 26.30
CA PRO A 275 -34.05 -39.32 26.82
C PRO A 275 -34.98 -38.24 27.36
N SER A 276 -36.27 -38.42 27.05
CA SER A 276 -37.42 -37.71 27.69
C SER A 276 -37.94 -38.53 28.86
N PRO A 277 -38.82 -38.01 29.69
CA PRO A 277 -39.15 -36.63 30.15
C PRO A 277 -38.53 -36.28 31.51
#